data_e82c58630d19fea96c091b4ebc6df01b
#
_entry.id   e82c58630d19fea96c091b4ebc6df01b
#
_cell.length_a   1.000
_cell.length_b   1.000
_cell.length_c   1.000
_cell.angle_alpha   90.00
_cell.angle_beta   90.00
_cell.angle_gamma   90.00
#
_symmetry.space_group_name_H-M   'P 1'
#
loop_
_entity.id
_entity.type
_entity.pdbx_description
1 polymer ?
#
loop_
_entity_poly.entity_id
_entity_poly.type
_entity_poly.pdbx_seq_one_letter_code
_entity_poly.pdbx_strand_id
1 'polypeptide(L)'
;MNNAIQNIILQEMETLDGIMIATTNLTENFDSAFERRFLYKILFKTPETGVKAKIWKSMVDELSDDEATRLASDYGFTGGQIENISRKLDVDYILSGRTPDMEKILSLCNAESIHKTTASKRIGF
;
A
#
# COMPACT_ATOMS: atom_id res chain seq x y z
N MET A 1 -4.43 -14.58 -13.76
CA MET A 1 -5.57 -15.27 -13.10
C MET A 1 -6.00 -16.42 -14.00
N ASN A 2 -6.28 -17.58 -13.44
CA ASN A 2 -6.68 -18.76 -14.21
C ASN A 2 -8.10 -18.56 -14.78
N ASN A 3 -8.31 -18.85 -16.07
CA ASN A 3 -9.61 -18.70 -16.74
C ASN A 3 -10.76 -19.45 -16.06
N ALA A 4 -10.48 -20.59 -15.42
CA ALA A 4 -11.48 -21.35 -14.67
C ALA A 4 -12.01 -20.57 -13.46
N ILE A 5 -11.15 -19.88 -12.72
CA ILE A 5 -11.53 -19.04 -11.57
C ILE A 5 -12.33 -17.82 -12.04
N GLN A 6 -11.93 -17.21 -13.14
CA GLN A 6 -12.66 -16.09 -13.74
C GLN A 6 -14.10 -16.51 -14.12
N ASN A 7 -14.26 -17.65 -14.74
CA ASN A 7 -15.57 -18.16 -15.13
C ASN A 7 -16.47 -18.44 -13.92
N ILE A 8 -15.93 -18.99 -12.84
CA ILE A 8 -16.67 -19.23 -11.60
C ILE A 8 -17.14 -17.90 -10.99
N ILE A 9 -16.28 -16.90 -10.91
CA ILE A 9 -16.62 -15.58 -10.39
C ILE A 9 -17.70 -14.92 -11.25
N LEU A 10 -17.60 -15.00 -12.57
CA LEU A 10 -18.60 -14.46 -13.50
C LEU A 10 -19.97 -15.13 -13.33
N GLN A 11 -20.00 -16.45 -13.13
CA GLN A 11 -21.25 -17.17 -12.85
C GLN A 11 -21.87 -16.76 -11.52
N GLU A 12 -21.07 -16.65 -10.46
CA GLU A 12 -21.54 -16.20 -9.16
C GLU A 12 -22.08 -14.76 -9.19
N MET A 13 -21.48 -13.89 -9.99
CA MET A 13 -21.96 -12.51 -10.20
C MET A 13 -23.34 -12.47 -10.87
N GLU A 14 -23.64 -13.40 -11.76
CA GLU A 14 -24.94 -13.46 -12.46
C GLU A 14 -26.09 -13.88 -11.54
N THR A 15 -25.81 -14.70 -10.55
CA THR A 15 -26.80 -15.24 -9.61
C THR A 15 -26.85 -14.50 -8.28
N LEU A 16 -25.94 -13.54 -8.06
CA LEU A 16 -25.86 -12.80 -6.80
C LEU A 16 -27.07 -11.85 -6.65
N ASP A 17 -27.83 -12.06 -5.60
CA ASP A 17 -28.87 -11.13 -5.15
C ASP A 17 -28.30 -10.27 -3.99
N GLY A 18 -27.56 -9.25 -4.34
CA GLY A 18 -26.87 -8.40 -3.38
C GLY A 18 -25.86 -7.45 -4.00
N ILE A 19 -24.95 -6.94 -3.18
CA ILE A 19 -23.87 -6.02 -3.57
C ILE A 19 -22.55 -6.79 -3.56
N MET A 20 -21.82 -6.74 -4.66
CA MET A 20 -20.47 -7.28 -4.78
C MET A 20 -19.44 -6.17 -4.87
N ILE A 21 -18.40 -6.24 -4.04
CA ILE A 21 -17.25 -5.34 -4.09
C ILE A 21 -16.01 -6.19 -4.34
N ALA A 22 -15.29 -5.88 -5.41
CA ALA A 22 -14.04 -6.56 -5.75
C ALA A 22 -12.89 -5.58 -5.83
N THR A 23 -11.71 -5.98 -5.39
CA THR A 23 -10.48 -5.19 -5.47
C THR A 23 -9.42 -5.94 -6.23
N THR A 24 -8.61 -5.24 -7.00
CA THR A 24 -7.49 -5.80 -7.74
C THR A 24 -6.34 -4.80 -7.87
N ASN A 25 -5.13 -5.31 -7.94
CA ASN A 25 -3.94 -4.55 -8.31
C ASN A 25 -3.51 -4.78 -9.78
N LEU A 26 -4.24 -5.63 -10.51
CA LEU A 26 -3.97 -5.97 -11.90
C LEU A 26 -4.91 -5.18 -12.81
N THR A 27 -4.46 -4.03 -13.31
CA THR A 27 -5.25 -3.18 -14.19
C THR A 27 -5.10 -3.50 -15.67
N GLU A 28 -3.98 -4.14 -16.06
CA GLU A 28 -3.63 -4.32 -17.48
C GLU A 28 -4.21 -5.57 -18.12
N ASN A 29 -4.66 -6.55 -17.33
CA ASN A 29 -5.19 -7.84 -17.83
C ASN A 29 -6.61 -8.11 -17.37
N PHE A 30 -7.39 -7.08 -17.16
CA PHE A 30 -8.81 -7.26 -16.84
C PHE A 30 -9.57 -7.70 -18.09
N ASP A 31 -10.11 -8.90 -18.04
CA ASP A 31 -10.99 -9.40 -19.10
C ASP A 31 -12.17 -8.42 -19.30
N SER A 32 -12.46 -8.09 -20.54
CA SER A 32 -13.57 -7.21 -20.91
C SER A 32 -14.91 -7.72 -20.37
N ALA A 33 -15.06 -9.02 -20.14
CA ALA A 33 -16.25 -9.62 -19.53
C ALA A 33 -16.45 -9.17 -18.08
N PHE A 34 -15.36 -8.96 -17.30
CA PHE A 34 -15.42 -8.37 -15.96
C PHE A 34 -15.76 -6.89 -16.02
N GLU A 35 -15.14 -6.15 -16.93
CA GLU A 35 -15.36 -4.70 -17.03
C GLU A 35 -16.84 -4.35 -17.25
N ARG A 36 -17.55 -5.13 -18.01
CA ARG A 36 -18.98 -4.89 -18.33
C ARG A 36 -19.92 -5.17 -17.16
N ARG A 37 -19.48 -5.96 -16.19
CA ARG A 37 -20.34 -6.41 -15.09
C ARG A 37 -20.24 -5.56 -13.84
N PHE A 38 -19.19 -4.74 -13.71
CA PHE A 38 -19.06 -3.80 -12.62
C PHE A 38 -19.69 -2.45 -12.98
N LEU A 39 -20.70 -2.08 -12.23
CA LEU A 39 -21.41 -0.81 -12.42
C LEU A 39 -20.51 0.39 -12.09
N TYR A 40 -19.74 0.27 -11.02
CA TYR A 40 -18.81 1.29 -10.59
C TYR A 40 -17.38 0.79 -10.62
N LYS A 41 -16.49 1.59 -11.17
CA LYS A 41 -15.05 1.31 -11.23
C LYS A 41 -14.31 2.47 -10.60
N ILE A 42 -13.56 2.20 -9.55
CA ILE A 42 -12.82 3.21 -8.80
C ILE A 42 -11.33 2.91 -8.92
N LEU A 43 -10.60 3.85 -9.48
CA LEU A 43 -9.15 3.77 -9.56
C LEU A 43 -8.51 4.43 -8.33
N PHE A 44 -7.81 3.64 -7.55
CA PHE A 44 -6.98 4.14 -6.45
C PHE A 44 -5.59 4.49 -7.00
N LYS A 45 -5.33 5.78 -7.12
CA LYS A 45 -4.00 6.28 -7.50
C LYS A 45 -3.07 6.30 -6.29
N THR A 46 -1.76 6.24 -6.56
CA THR A 46 -0.74 6.49 -5.52
C THR A 46 -0.98 7.88 -4.93
N PRO A 47 -1.02 8.04 -3.59
CA PRO A 47 -1.25 9.33 -2.96
C PRO A 47 -0.19 10.36 -3.35
N GLU A 48 -0.61 11.60 -3.49
CA GLU A 48 0.31 12.74 -3.66
C GLU A 48 1.13 12.99 -2.38
N THR A 49 2.25 13.71 -2.51
CA THR A 49 3.18 13.98 -1.41
C THR A 49 2.48 14.57 -0.17
N GLY A 50 1.55 15.51 -0.35
CA GLY A 50 0.81 16.10 0.75
C GLY A 50 -0.08 15.11 1.51
N VAL A 51 -0.69 14.16 0.79
CA VAL A 51 -1.48 13.08 1.39
C VAL A 51 -0.57 12.08 2.10
N LYS A 52 0.56 11.74 1.51
CA LYS A 52 1.57 10.87 2.15
C LYS A 52 2.11 11.47 3.44
N ALA A 53 2.36 12.77 3.48
CA ALA A 53 2.78 13.46 4.70
C ALA A 53 1.74 13.33 5.82
N LYS A 54 0.46 13.45 5.48
CA LYS A 54 -0.65 13.21 6.43
C LYS A 54 -0.69 11.76 6.93
N ILE A 55 -0.44 10.79 6.05
CA ILE A 55 -0.36 9.38 6.43
C ILE A 55 0.80 9.17 7.41
N TRP A 56 1.98 9.71 7.12
CA TRP A 56 3.12 9.67 8.03
C TRP A 56 2.78 10.21 9.42
N LYS A 57 2.17 11.38 9.49
CA LYS A 57 1.76 12.00 10.77
C LYS A 57 0.68 11.23 11.52
N SER A 58 -0.23 10.58 10.81
CA SER A 58 -1.26 9.77 11.45
C SER A 58 -0.74 8.46 12.04
N MET A 59 0.42 8.01 11.59
CA MET A 59 1.03 6.74 12.01
C MET A 59 2.24 6.92 12.94
N VAL A 60 2.89 8.07 12.89
CA VAL A 60 4.06 8.40 13.70
C VAL A 60 3.87 9.80 14.28
N ASP A 61 3.30 9.86 15.48
CA ASP A 61 2.86 11.09 16.14
C ASP A 61 4.00 12.08 16.43
N GLU A 62 5.23 11.57 16.60
CA GLU A 62 6.41 12.37 16.93
C GLU A 62 6.92 13.24 15.77
N LEU A 63 6.48 12.95 14.54
CA LEU A 63 6.93 13.71 13.36
C LEU A 63 6.35 15.13 13.34
N SER A 64 7.21 16.10 13.09
CA SER A 64 6.78 17.44 12.70
C SER A 64 6.22 17.47 11.28
N ASP A 65 5.52 18.54 10.92
CA ASP A 65 4.97 18.70 9.55
C ASP A 65 6.08 18.69 8.48
N ASP A 66 7.22 19.34 8.78
CA ASP A 66 8.37 19.41 7.87
C ASP A 66 9.03 18.04 7.69
N GLU A 67 9.20 17.28 8.78
CA GLU A 67 9.75 15.93 8.74
C GLU A 67 8.87 14.98 7.97
N ALA A 68 7.56 15.01 8.20
CA ALA A 68 6.59 14.19 7.47
C ALA A 68 6.57 14.52 5.96
N THR A 69 6.63 15.79 5.61
CA THR A 69 6.70 16.25 4.22
C THR A 69 8.00 15.79 3.56
N ARG A 70 9.13 15.88 4.27
CA ARG A 70 10.42 15.40 3.79
C ARG A 70 10.42 13.89 3.52
N LEU A 71 9.92 13.10 4.46
CA LEU A 71 9.80 11.65 4.28
C LEU A 71 8.89 11.31 3.10
N ALA A 72 7.78 12.01 2.95
CA ALA A 72 6.86 11.82 1.84
C ALA A 72 7.48 12.15 0.47
N SER A 73 8.38 13.12 0.42
CA SER A 73 9.10 13.53 -0.80
C SER A 73 10.25 12.59 -1.13
N ASP A 74 11.03 12.18 -0.12
CA ASP A 74 12.25 11.40 -0.30
C ASP A 74 11.96 9.92 -0.58
N TYR A 75 10.83 9.41 -0.09
CA TYR A 75 10.45 8.00 -0.22
C TYR A 75 9.09 7.85 -0.92
N GLY A 76 9.06 7.09 -2.01
CA GLY A 76 7.85 6.77 -2.75
C GLY A 76 7.05 5.61 -2.12
N PHE A 77 6.85 5.63 -0.81
CA PHE A 77 6.16 4.56 -0.10
C PHE A 77 4.65 4.59 -0.28
N THR A 78 4.05 3.40 -0.29
CA THR A 78 2.61 3.22 -0.15
C THR A 78 2.20 3.35 1.32
N GLY A 79 0.90 3.52 1.57
CA GLY A 79 0.37 3.53 2.94
C GLY A 79 0.73 2.26 3.73
N GLY A 80 0.70 1.10 3.08
CA GLY A 80 1.10 -0.18 3.69
C GLY A 80 2.58 -0.23 4.07
N GLN A 81 3.47 0.34 3.28
CA GLN A 81 4.89 0.44 3.62
C GLN A 81 5.14 1.38 4.79
N ILE A 82 4.43 2.51 4.84
CA ILE A 82 4.49 3.44 5.98
C ILE A 82 3.98 2.75 7.24
N GLU A 83 2.89 2.00 7.17
CA GLU A 83 2.37 1.20 8.28
C GLU A 83 3.38 0.17 8.79
N ASN A 84 4.08 -0.52 7.90
CA ASN A 84 5.13 -1.47 8.28
C ASN A 84 6.27 -0.78 9.05
N ILE A 85 6.67 0.41 8.62
CA ILE A 85 7.68 1.19 9.31
C ILE A 85 7.18 1.62 10.70
N SER A 86 5.95 2.12 10.79
CA SER A 86 5.33 2.50 12.06
C SER A 86 5.31 1.32 13.04
N ARG A 87 4.88 0.15 12.62
CA ARG A 87 4.90 -1.05 13.46
C ARG A 87 6.30 -1.43 13.95
N LYS A 88 7.32 -1.26 13.11
CA LYS A 88 8.72 -1.50 13.52
C LYS A 88 9.20 -0.48 14.54
N LEU A 89 8.76 0.77 14.43
CA LEU A 89 9.03 1.81 15.42
C LEU A 89 8.37 1.48 16.77
N ASP A 90 7.13 1.01 16.75
CA ASP A 90 6.43 0.57 17.97
C ASP A 90 7.16 -0.58 18.66
N VAL A 91 7.63 -1.57 17.90
CA VAL A 91 8.43 -2.69 18.45
C VAL A 91 9.73 -2.18 19.03
N ASP A 92 10.42 -1.27 18.36
CA ASP A 92 11.67 -0.67 18.86
C ASP A 92 11.43 0.09 20.16
N TYR A 93 10.35 0.86 20.25
CA TYR A 93 9.95 1.55 21.47
C TYR A 93 9.68 0.58 22.63
N ILE A 94 8.94 -0.51 22.38
CA ILE A 94 8.64 -1.53 23.38
C ILE A 94 9.92 -2.19 23.90
N LEU A 95 10.86 -2.50 23.01
CA LEU A 95 12.09 -3.20 23.37
C LEU A 95 13.13 -2.28 24.03
N SER A 96 13.26 -1.05 23.58
CA SER A 96 14.29 -0.11 24.05
C SER A 96 13.81 0.83 25.15
N GLY A 97 12.49 1.08 25.25
CA GLY A 97 11.90 2.09 26.13
C GLY A 97 12.21 3.53 25.71
N ARG A 98 12.74 3.73 24.50
CA ARG A 98 13.12 5.04 23.98
C ARG A 98 12.26 5.43 22.80
N THR A 99 11.81 6.68 22.78
CA THR A 99 11.12 7.26 21.61
C THR A 99 12.06 7.23 20.42
N PRO A 100 11.61 6.69 19.26
CA PRO A 100 12.42 6.66 18.06
C PRO A 100 12.82 8.07 17.61
N ASP A 101 14.07 8.26 17.27
CA ASP A 101 14.57 9.49 16.67
C ASP A 101 14.52 9.44 15.14
N MET A 102 14.82 10.55 14.49
CA MET A 102 14.82 10.64 13.04
C MET A 102 15.84 9.70 12.39
N GLU A 103 16.98 9.46 13.03
CA GLU A 103 17.99 8.53 12.54
C GLU A 103 17.45 7.10 12.45
N LYS A 104 16.70 6.66 13.46
CA LYS A 104 16.04 5.38 13.46
C LYS A 104 14.97 5.26 12.37
N ILE A 105 14.16 6.31 12.21
CA ILE A 105 13.13 6.35 11.17
C ILE A 105 13.77 6.25 9.78
N LEU A 106 14.81 7.01 9.51
CA LEU A 106 15.54 6.96 8.23
C LEU A 106 16.19 5.60 7.97
N SER A 107 16.74 4.97 9.01
CA SER A 107 17.30 3.62 8.93
C SER A 107 16.25 2.61 8.48
N LEU A 108 15.05 2.66 9.05
CA LEU A 108 13.95 1.77 8.67
C LEU A 108 13.41 2.08 7.27
N CYS A 109 13.34 3.34 6.88
CA CYS A 109 12.97 3.74 5.52
C CYS A 109 13.95 3.22 4.47
N ASN A 110 15.25 3.32 4.74
CA ASN A 110 16.28 2.79 3.84
C ASN A 110 16.19 1.28 3.71
N ALA A 111 15.97 0.56 4.79
CA ALA A 111 15.76 -0.89 4.77
C ALA A 111 14.52 -1.29 3.96
N GLU A 112 13.41 -0.58 4.10
CA GLU A 112 12.18 -0.82 3.34
C GLU A 112 12.38 -0.56 1.83
N SER A 113 13.17 0.45 1.47
CA SER A 113 13.51 0.76 0.07
C SER A 113 14.31 -0.36 -0.60
N ILE A 114 15.23 -1.00 0.11
CA ILE A 114 16.02 -2.14 -0.39
C ILE A 114 15.11 -3.32 -0.70
N HIS A 115 14.16 -3.63 0.16
CA HIS A 115 13.19 -4.70 -0.06
C HIS A 115 12.34 -4.47 -1.32
N LYS A 116 11.93 -3.24 -1.57
CA LYS A 116 11.19 -2.87 -2.79
C LYS A 116 12.00 -3.17 -4.05
N THR A 117 13.28 -2.82 -4.07
CA THR A 117 14.18 -3.06 -5.20
C THR A 117 14.39 -4.56 -5.45
N THR A 118 14.53 -5.35 -4.41
CA THR A 118 14.72 -6.80 -4.49
C THR A 118 13.45 -7.51 -4.96
N ALA A 119 12.27 -7.12 -4.49
CA ALA A 119 10.99 -7.64 -4.94
C ALA A 119 10.74 -7.34 -6.43
N SER A 120 11.05 -6.13 -6.88
CA SER A 120 10.95 -5.74 -8.30
C SER A 120 11.87 -6.57 -9.20
N LYS A 121 13.07 -6.92 -8.73
CA LYS A 121 14.01 -7.79 -9.46
C LYS A 121 13.56 -9.26 -9.50
N ARG A 122 12.82 -9.74 -8.51
CA ARG A 122 12.29 -11.11 -8.49
C ARG A 122 11.10 -11.34 -9.41
N ILE A 123 10.38 -10.30 -9.78
CA ILE A 123 9.23 -10.37 -10.69
C ILE A 123 9.67 -10.32 -12.16
N GLY A 124 10.93 -9.99 -12.42
CA GLY A 124 11.53 -9.98 -13.76
C GLY A 124 12.07 -11.35 -14.17
N PHE A 125 11.19 -12.30 -14.33
CA PHE A 125 11.51 -13.53 -15.08
C PHE A 125 11.37 -13.24 -16.57
#